data_789a9a9609c0156e0e162e030bd1df87
#
_entry.id   789a9a9609c0156e0e162e030bd1df87
#
_cell.length_a   1.000
_cell.length_b   1.000
_cell.length_c   1.000
_cell.angle_alpha   90.00
_cell.angle_beta   90.00
_cell.angle_gamma   90.00
#
_symmetry.space_group_name_H-M   'P 1'
#
loop_
_entity.id
_entity.type
_entity.pdbx_description
1 polymer ?
#
loop_
_entity_poly.entity_id
_entity_poly.type
_entity_poly.pdbx_seq_one_letter_code
_entity_poly.pdbx_strand_id
1 'polypeptide(L)'
;MAEYKTKKNGLIELFRFLCSIWVAYFHGFFLIHSDKFNGVILPVDFFFLVSGFFFLKSIQKYRDGSVWKGIGFVFWSRTNRFIVPLIIAASSVLLCNIIFPLDLGFNWPLSFLWFFAAQFVYLSCYFLLLKVIKKQFIFNIICGVVICISLSMFLLGIKNFDICFRGPGMLAIGMLLSQIPKLKIKLKNEKKANRLSIAINAIGFVISSALAIYLIYLPDYAIWKIQLICCILFPGIVYFATSIPVRGRFFDFLGEFSVFIYLAQCPILLHYYAFTKDTKAEFYTLCVCAVVLFGINRLVNYIKKRKKALKAQAA
;
A
#
# COMPACT_ATOMS: atom_id res chain seq x y z
N MET A 1 -3.76 11.98 -25.42
CA MET A 1 -4.57 11.71 -24.21
C MET A 1 -3.87 12.36 -23.02
N ALA A 2 -4.45 13.40 -22.45
CA ALA A 2 -3.92 14.02 -21.23
C ALA A 2 -4.00 13.01 -20.10
N GLU A 3 -2.85 12.65 -19.56
CA GLU A 3 -2.71 11.76 -18.42
C GLU A 3 -3.39 12.42 -17.21
N TYR A 4 -4.57 11.93 -16.84
CA TYR A 4 -5.27 12.40 -15.65
C TYR A 4 -4.46 11.99 -14.43
N LYS A 5 -3.45 12.78 -14.09
CA LYS A 5 -2.71 12.65 -12.83
C LYS A 5 -3.68 12.96 -11.71
N THR A 6 -4.28 11.95 -11.12
CA THR A 6 -4.95 12.10 -9.83
C THR A 6 -3.97 12.79 -8.89
N LYS A 7 -4.32 14.02 -8.48
CA LYS A 7 -3.47 14.80 -7.58
C LYS A 7 -3.33 14.00 -6.29
N LYS A 8 -2.11 13.61 -5.94
CA LYS A 8 -1.79 12.85 -4.74
C LYS A 8 -2.19 13.63 -3.50
N ASN A 9 -2.64 12.94 -2.47
CA ASN A 9 -2.92 13.53 -1.16
C ASN A 9 -1.71 13.33 -0.24
N GLY A 10 -1.16 14.44 0.27
CA GLY A 10 0.09 14.42 1.04
C GLY A 10 0.00 13.61 2.34
N LEU A 11 -1.14 13.63 3.03
CA LEU A 11 -1.31 12.86 4.27
C LEU A 11 -1.32 11.35 3.99
N ILE A 12 -1.95 10.92 2.90
CA ILE A 12 -1.91 9.50 2.50
C ILE A 12 -0.48 9.08 2.14
N GLU A 13 0.26 9.92 1.41
CA GLU A 13 1.65 9.60 1.07
C GLU A 13 2.56 9.54 2.32
N LEU A 14 2.34 10.42 3.31
CA LEU A 14 3.02 10.36 4.60
C LEU A 14 2.72 9.04 5.34
N PHE A 15 1.44 8.66 5.43
CA PHE A 15 1.06 7.39 6.08
C PHE A 15 1.65 6.17 5.37
N ARG A 16 1.66 6.16 4.04
CA ARG A 16 2.31 5.11 3.26
C ARG A 16 3.79 4.99 3.59
N PHE A 17 4.48 6.12 3.73
CA PHE A 17 5.88 6.17 4.12
C PHE A 17 6.10 5.61 5.53
N LEU A 18 5.30 6.04 6.51
CA LEU A 18 5.38 5.54 7.89
C LEU A 18 5.08 4.04 7.95
N CYS A 19 4.07 3.56 7.23
CA CYS A 19 3.76 2.14 7.13
C CYS A 19 4.91 1.34 6.49
N SER A 20 5.62 1.90 5.50
CA SER A 20 6.77 1.22 4.88
C SER A 20 7.94 1.09 5.85
N ILE A 21 8.23 2.13 6.63
CA ILE A 21 9.23 2.08 7.71
C ILE A 21 8.84 1.02 8.74
N TRP A 22 7.55 0.98 9.12
CA TRP A 22 7.08 0.00 10.08
C TRP A 22 7.23 -1.44 9.58
N VAL A 23 6.84 -1.72 8.33
CA VAL A 23 7.08 -3.05 7.73
C VAL A 23 8.56 -3.41 7.75
N ALA A 24 9.43 -2.46 7.37
CA ALA A 24 10.88 -2.68 7.36
C ALA A 24 11.45 -2.92 8.77
N TYR A 25 11.04 -2.11 9.73
CA TYR A 25 11.43 -2.26 11.14
C TYR A 25 11.00 -3.61 11.70
N PHE A 26 9.78 -4.03 11.39
CA PHE A 26 9.28 -5.32 11.81
C PHE A 26 10.08 -6.48 11.24
N HIS A 27 10.33 -6.50 9.95
CA HIS A 27 11.10 -7.57 9.34
C HIS A 27 12.52 -7.66 9.93
N GLY A 28 13.15 -6.52 10.22
CA GLY A 28 14.45 -6.49 10.88
C GLY A 28 14.40 -6.97 12.34
N PHE A 29 13.45 -6.45 13.10
CA PHE A 29 13.35 -6.75 14.54
C PHE A 29 12.81 -8.16 14.83
N PHE A 30 11.81 -8.61 14.05
CA PHE A 30 11.13 -9.88 14.29
C PHE A 30 12.01 -11.10 13.99
N LEU A 31 12.86 -11.03 12.98
CA LEU A 31 13.81 -12.10 12.69
C LEU A 31 14.78 -12.35 13.84
N ILE A 32 14.97 -11.36 14.72
CA ILE A 32 15.90 -11.40 15.83
C ILE A 32 15.21 -11.65 17.19
N HIS A 33 13.95 -11.20 17.35
CA HIS A 33 13.23 -11.20 18.63
C HIS A 33 11.79 -11.72 18.47
N SER A 34 11.62 -12.95 18.08
CA SER A 34 10.36 -13.57 17.63
C SER A 34 9.13 -13.47 18.56
N ASP A 35 9.31 -13.07 19.84
CA ASP A 35 8.26 -13.28 20.84
C ASP A 35 7.36 -12.07 21.15
N LYS A 36 7.63 -10.89 20.61
CA LYS A 36 7.01 -9.66 21.13
C LYS A 36 6.15 -8.81 20.16
N PHE A 37 6.06 -9.12 18.87
CA PHE A 37 5.38 -8.20 17.95
C PHE A 37 4.44 -8.88 16.95
N ASN A 38 3.15 -8.90 17.27
CA ASN A 38 2.12 -9.44 16.37
C ASN A 38 1.42 -8.38 15.48
N GLY A 39 1.80 -7.11 15.58
CA GLY A 39 1.19 -5.99 14.84
C GLY A 39 1.64 -5.77 13.40
N VAL A 40 2.39 -6.70 12.83
CA VAL A 40 3.10 -6.60 11.54
C VAL A 40 2.23 -6.45 10.33
N ILE A 41 1.10 -7.09 10.36
CA ILE A 41 0.21 -7.21 9.21
C ILE A 41 -0.55 -5.90 8.98
N LEU A 42 -0.72 -5.08 10.03
CA LEU A 42 -1.48 -3.82 9.97
C LEU A 42 -1.03 -2.83 8.88
N PRO A 43 0.28 -2.56 8.69
CA PRO A 43 0.70 -1.68 7.60
C PRO A 43 0.37 -2.22 6.21
N VAL A 44 0.40 -3.54 6.03
CA VAL A 44 0.03 -4.18 4.76
C VAL A 44 -1.46 -4.02 4.49
N ASP A 45 -2.30 -4.15 5.53
CA ASP A 45 -3.74 -3.89 5.44
C ASP A 45 -4.03 -2.44 5.03
N PHE A 46 -3.29 -1.48 5.56
CA PHE A 46 -3.39 -0.09 5.14
C PHE A 46 -3.06 0.08 3.66
N PHE A 47 -2.04 -0.60 3.14
CA PHE A 47 -1.72 -0.55 1.70
C PHE A 47 -2.82 -1.16 0.83
N PHE A 48 -3.43 -2.26 1.25
CA PHE A 48 -4.59 -2.82 0.54
C PHE A 48 -5.78 -1.86 0.57
N LEU A 49 -6.11 -1.30 1.73
CA LEU A 49 -7.19 -0.32 1.89
C LEU A 49 -7.03 0.87 0.94
N VAL A 50 -5.87 1.52 0.97
CA VAL A 50 -5.56 2.67 0.11
C VAL A 50 -5.62 2.28 -1.37
N SER A 51 -5.15 1.07 -1.70
CA SER A 51 -5.21 0.56 -3.06
C SER A 51 -6.64 0.37 -3.54
N GLY A 52 -7.53 -0.20 -2.72
CA GLY A 52 -8.95 -0.32 -2.99
C GLY A 52 -9.64 1.03 -3.15
N PHE A 53 -9.32 1.99 -2.27
CA PHE A 53 -9.89 3.34 -2.28
C PHE A 53 -9.64 4.07 -3.61
N PHE A 54 -8.44 3.99 -4.16
CA PHE A 54 -8.12 4.65 -5.43
C PHE A 54 -8.46 3.80 -6.66
N PHE A 55 -8.64 2.49 -6.48
CA PHE A 55 -8.87 1.56 -7.58
C PHE A 55 -10.19 1.79 -8.29
N LEU A 56 -11.30 1.82 -7.55
CA LEU A 56 -12.64 1.86 -8.12
C LEU A 56 -12.80 3.01 -9.11
N LYS A 57 -12.38 4.21 -8.72
CA LYS A 57 -12.46 5.41 -9.57
C LYS A 57 -11.56 5.32 -10.81
N SER A 58 -10.38 4.71 -10.67
CA SER A 58 -9.41 4.63 -11.77
C SER A 58 -9.77 3.57 -12.80
N ILE A 59 -10.46 2.49 -12.39
CA ILE A 59 -10.78 1.36 -13.26
C ILE A 59 -12.10 1.53 -14.02
N GLN A 60 -13.00 2.39 -13.57
CA GLN A 60 -14.32 2.59 -14.18
C GLN A 60 -14.26 2.86 -15.69
N LYS A 61 -13.25 3.61 -16.15
CA LYS A 61 -13.06 3.91 -17.58
C LYS A 61 -12.75 2.67 -18.45
N TYR A 62 -12.39 1.54 -17.85
CA TYR A 62 -12.13 0.28 -18.55
C TYR A 62 -13.28 -0.71 -18.44
N ARG A 63 -14.35 -0.36 -17.72
CA ARG A 63 -15.46 -1.26 -17.43
C ARG A 63 -16.13 -1.79 -18.70
N ASP A 64 -16.37 -0.92 -19.67
CA ASP A 64 -17.04 -1.27 -20.94
C ASP A 64 -16.05 -1.65 -22.06
N GLY A 65 -14.75 -1.55 -21.78
CA GLY A 65 -13.68 -1.86 -22.73
C GLY A 65 -13.24 -3.31 -22.74
N SER A 66 -12.12 -3.59 -23.41
CA SER A 66 -11.49 -4.92 -23.44
C SER A 66 -11.02 -5.34 -22.04
N VAL A 67 -11.24 -6.62 -21.68
CA VAL A 67 -10.75 -7.24 -20.43
C VAL A 67 -9.24 -7.09 -20.32
N TRP A 68 -8.52 -7.39 -21.39
CA TRP A 68 -7.05 -7.35 -21.42
C TRP A 68 -6.50 -5.93 -21.22
N LYS A 69 -7.20 -4.90 -21.74
CA LYS A 69 -6.82 -3.49 -21.48
C LYS A 69 -7.01 -3.13 -20.00
N GLY A 70 -8.06 -3.62 -19.35
CA GLY A 70 -8.29 -3.40 -17.92
C GLY A 70 -7.27 -4.11 -17.04
N ILE A 71 -7.01 -5.40 -17.27
CA ILE A 71 -5.98 -6.18 -16.55
C ILE A 71 -4.58 -5.57 -16.80
N GLY A 72 -4.27 -5.23 -18.04
CA GLY A 72 -3.02 -4.54 -18.37
C GLY A 72 -2.88 -3.20 -17.64
N PHE A 73 -3.97 -2.44 -17.48
CA PHE A 73 -3.97 -1.22 -16.68
C PHE A 73 -3.72 -1.51 -15.19
N VAL A 74 -4.34 -2.54 -14.61
CA VAL A 74 -4.11 -2.96 -13.23
C VAL A 74 -2.63 -3.23 -13.01
N PHE A 75 -2.01 -4.01 -13.90
CA PHE A 75 -0.59 -4.32 -13.83
C PHE A 75 0.30 -3.07 -14.02
N TRP A 76 0.17 -2.36 -15.15
CA TRP A 76 1.01 -1.22 -15.50
C TRP A 76 0.88 -0.04 -14.54
N SER A 77 -0.32 0.24 -14.04
CA SER A 77 -0.53 1.36 -13.11
C SER A 77 0.22 1.15 -11.79
N ARG A 78 0.54 -0.09 -11.44
CA ARG A 78 1.21 -0.47 -10.19
C ARG A 78 2.71 -0.66 -10.36
N THR A 79 3.15 -1.25 -11.47
CA THR A 79 4.54 -1.69 -11.66
C THR A 79 5.39 -0.73 -12.47
N ASN A 80 4.81 0.00 -13.44
CA ASN A 80 5.58 0.82 -14.39
C ASN A 80 6.53 1.85 -13.75
N ARG A 81 6.18 2.34 -12.55
CA ARG A 81 6.98 3.37 -11.87
C ARG A 81 8.23 2.82 -11.20
N PHE A 82 8.25 1.54 -10.86
CA PHE A 82 9.32 0.90 -10.10
C PHE A 82 9.74 -0.46 -10.66
N ILE A 83 9.38 -0.75 -11.92
CA ILE A 83 9.70 -2.06 -12.54
C ILE A 83 11.21 -2.32 -12.56
N VAL A 84 12.03 -1.30 -12.82
CA VAL A 84 13.49 -1.45 -12.84
C VAL A 84 14.04 -1.74 -11.44
N PRO A 85 13.72 -0.95 -10.39
CA PRO A 85 14.08 -1.30 -9.02
C PRO A 85 13.56 -2.65 -8.57
N LEU A 86 12.36 -3.04 -8.99
CA LEU A 86 11.77 -4.34 -8.68
C LEU A 86 12.60 -5.48 -9.28
N ILE A 87 13.00 -5.36 -10.56
CA ILE A 87 13.86 -6.35 -11.23
C ILE A 87 15.22 -6.42 -10.53
N ILE A 88 15.83 -5.28 -10.20
CA ILE A 88 17.11 -5.23 -9.49
C ILE A 88 17.00 -5.92 -8.14
N ALA A 89 15.98 -5.59 -7.33
CA ALA A 89 15.76 -6.21 -6.04
C ALA A 89 15.58 -7.74 -6.17
N ALA A 90 14.73 -8.20 -7.09
CA ALA A 90 14.49 -9.61 -7.35
C ALA A 90 15.76 -10.34 -7.81
N SER A 91 16.50 -9.75 -8.76
CA SER A 91 17.75 -10.34 -9.26
C SER A 91 18.83 -10.40 -8.18
N SER A 92 18.94 -9.37 -7.33
CA SER A 92 19.87 -9.35 -6.20
C SER A 92 19.58 -10.50 -5.23
N VAL A 93 18.29 -10.70 -4.88
CA VAL A 93 17.89 -11.80 -3.99
C VAL A 93 18.21 -13.17 -4.60
N LEU A 94 17.90 -13.37 -5.89
CA LEU A 94 18.20 -14.64 -6.57
C LEU A 94 19.70 -14.90 -6.65
N LEU A 95 20.50 -13.89 -7.05
CA LEU A 95 21.94 -14.00 -7.13
C LEU A 95 22.56 -14.37 -5.80
N CYS A 96 22.13 -13.69 -4.76
CA CYS A 96 22.62 -13.95 -3.43
C CYS A 96 22.22 -15.32 -2.90
N ASN A 97 21.02 -15.81 -3.22
CA ASN A 97 20.62 -17.16 -2.84
C ASN A 97 21.42 -18.25 -3.60
N ILE A 98 21.93 -17.94 -4.80
CA ILE A 98 22.82 -18.83 -5.56
C ILE A 98 24.22 -18.87 -4.92
N ILE A 99 24.75 -17.71 -4.54
CA ILE A 99 26.12 -17.59 -3.97
C ILE A 99 26.16 -18.09 -2.53
N PHE A 100 25.11 -17.82 -1.75
CA PHE A 100 24.97 -18.17 -0.34
C PHE A 100 23.64 -18.91 -0.15
N PRO A 101 23.57 -20.20 -0.48
CA PRO A 101 22.33 -20.94 -0.31
C PRO A 101 21.98 -20.99 1.18
N LEU A 102 21.00 -20.20 1.55
CA LEU A 102 20.43 -20.22 2.90
C LEU A 102 19.34 -21.30 2.88
N ASP A 103 19.43 -22.25 3.82
CA ASP A 103 18.41 -23.29 4.02
C ASP A 103 17.15 -22.71 4.70
N LEU A 104 16.60 -21.65 4.10
CA LEU A 104 15.43 -20.91 4.60
C LEU A 104 14.13 -21.42 3.97
N GLY A 105 14.19 -22.52 3.24
CA GLY A 105 13.05 -23.05 2.47
C GLY A 105 12.85 -22.30 1.14
N PHE A 106 12.44 -23.03 0.11
CA PHE A 106 12.33 -22.62 -1.29
C PHE A 106 11.52 -21.34 -1.54
N ASN A 107 10.59 -21.00 -0.65
CA ASN A 107 9.63 -19.91 -0.88
C ASN A 107 10.11 -18.52 -0.40
N TRP A 108 11.21 -18.44 0.32
CA TRP A 108 11.64 -17.20 0.97
C TRP A 108 12.20 -16.12 0.03
N PRO A 109 13.07 -16.42 -0.94
CA PRO A 109 13.70 -15.36 -1.76
C PRO A 109 12.72 -14.46 -2.51
N LEU A 110 11.59 -15.01 -2.93
CA LEU A 110 10.55 -14.27 -3.67
C LEU A 110 9.33 -13.96 -2.81
N SER A 111 9.33 -14.32 -1.53
CA SER A 111 8.19 -14.10 -0.63
C SER A 111 7.79 -12.64 -0.52
N PHE A 112 8.73 -11.71 -0.67
CA PHE A 112 8.43 -10.27 -0.65
C PHE A 112 7.58 -9.80 -1.84
N LEU A 113 7.60 -10.52 -2.94
CA LEU A 113 6.77 -10.22 -4.09
C LEU A 113 5.31 -10.60 -3.86
N TRP A 114 5.02 -11.38 -2.82
CA TRP A 114 3.66 -11.85 -2.51
C TRP A 114 2.65 -10.71 -2.45
N PHE A 115 3.01 -9.57 -1.86
CA PHE A 115 2.12 -8.43 -1.73
C PHE A 115 1.75 -7.84 -3.10
N PHE A 116 2.71 -7.69 -4.02
CA PHE A 116 2.45 -7.22 -5.37
C PHE A 116 1.63 -8.22 -6.18
N ALA A 117 1.95 -9.52 -6.05
CA ALA A 117 1.21 -10.59 -6.70
C ALA A 117 -0.23 -10.65 -6.19
N ALA A 118 -0.43 -10.65 -4.87
CA ALA A 118 -1.74 -10.64 -4.24
C ALA A 118 -2.55 -9.39 -4.65
N GLN A 119 -1.93 -8.22 -4.63
CA GLN A 119 -2.58 -6.99 -5.04
C GLN A 119 -3.01 -7.02 -6.51
N PHE A 120 -2.16 -7.55 -7.40
CA PHE A 120 -2.50 -7.73 -8.80
C PHE A 120 -3.66 -8.71 -8.99
N VAL A 121 -3.61 -9.88 -8.37
CA VAL A 121 -4.64 -10.91 -8.48
C VAL A 121 -5.99 -10.38 -7.96
N TYR A 122 -6.02 -9.85 -6.74
CA TYR A 122 -7.27 -9.38 -6.14
C TYR A 122 -7.88 -8.20 -6.89
N LEU A 123 -7.09 -7.24 -7.32
CA LEU A 123 -7.60 -6.11 -8.11
C LEU A 123 -8.09 -6.57 -9.48
N SER A 124 -7.45 -7.56 -10.10
CA SER A 124 -7.94 -8.16 -11.34
C SER A 124 -9.26 -8.88 -11.14
N CYS A 125 -9.43 -9.64 -10.05
CA CYS A 125 -10.70 -10.26 -9.69
C CYS A 125 -11.80 -9.22 -9.48
N TYR A 126 -11.54 -8.15 -8.74
CA TYR A 126 -12.50 -7.05 -8.56
C TYR A 126 -12.83 -6.32 -9.86
N PHE A 127 -11.87 -6.17 -10.76
CA PHE A 127 -12.14 -5.62 -12.08
C PHE A 127 -13.06 -6.53 -12.90
N LEU A 128 -12.82 -7.85 -12.90
CA LEU A 128 -13.68 -8.81 -13.58
C LEU A 128 -15.10 -8.81 -13.00
N LEU A 129 -15.23 -8.77 -11.68
CA LEU A 129 -16.52 -8.62 -11.00
C LEU A 129 -17.24 -7.35 -11.44
N LEU A 130 -16.57 -6.19 -11.46
CA LEU A 130 -17.14 -4.93 -11.93
C LEU A 130 -17.59 -4.98 -13.39
N LYS A 131 -16.89 -5.75 -14.21
CA LYS A 131 -17.21 -5.91 -15.63
C LYS A 131 -18.47 -6.76 -15.83
N VAL A 132 -18.61 -7.83 -15.06
CA VAL A 132 -19.77 -8.75 -15.11
C VAL A 132 -20.99 -8.10 -14.45
N ILE A 133 -20.79 -7.51 -13.27
CA ILE A 133 -21.87 -6.95 -12.45
C ILE A 133 -22.10 -5.49 -12.84
N LYS A 134 -23.10 -5.25 -13.69
CA LYS A 134 -23.43 -3.88 -14.15
C LYS A 134 -24.02 -2.99 -13.04
N LYS A 135 -24.77 -3.57 -12.10
CA LYS A 135 -25.44 -2.81 -11.03
C LYS A 135 -24.47 -2.55 -9.86
N GLN A 136 -24.18 -1.28 -9.57
CA GLN A 136 -23.26 -0.88 -8.49
C GLN A 136 -23.71 -1.40 -7.12
N PHE A 137 -25.03 -1.45 -6.86
CA PHE A 137 -25.58 -1.97 -5.61
C PHE A 137 -25.20 -3.44 -5.39
N ILE A 138 -25.32 -4.30 -6.41
CA ILE A 138 -24.93 -5.72 -6.31
C ILE A 138 -23.43 -5.86 -6.05
N PHE A 139 -22.62 -5.06 -6.73
CA PHE A 139 -21.17 -5.03 -6.47
C PHE A 139 -20.86 -4.66 -5.02
N ASN A 140 -21.57 -3.68 -4.46
CA ASN A 140 -21.38 -3.26 -3.07
C ASN A 140 -21.80 -4.37 -2.07
N ILE A 141 -22.86 -5.13 -2.37
CA ILE A 141 -23.26 -6.30 -1.57
C ILE A 141 -22.15 -7.35 -1.58
N ILE A 142 -21.58 -7.66 -2.75
CA ILE A 142 -20.48 -8.63 -2.86
C ILE A 142 -19.25 -8.14 -2.07
N CYS A 143 -18.90 -6.86 -2.16
CA CYS A 143 -17.85 -6.30 -1.31
C CYS A 143 -18.15 -6.50 0.18
N GLY A 144 -19.39 -6.28 0.62
CA GLY A 144 -19.84 -6.53 2.00
C GLY A 144 -19.67 -8.00 2.41
N VAL A 145 -20.08 -8.94 1.55
CA VAL A 145 -19.90 -10.38 1.78
C VAL A 145 -18.41 -10.73 1.91
N VAL A 146 -17.56 -10.23 1.02
CA VAL A 146 -16.10 -10.46 1.09
C VAL A 146 -15.52 -9.91 2.39
N ILE A 147 -15.96 -8.74 2.85
CA ILE A 147 -15.54 -8.18 4.14
C ILE A 147 -15.95 -9.11 5.29
N CYS A 148 -17.21 -9.57 5.31
CA CYS A 148 -17.70 -10.48 6.34
C CYS A 148 -16.90 -11.79 6.36
N ILE A 149 -16.66 -12.40 5.20
CA ILE A 149 -15.84 -13.62 5.09
C ILE A 149 -14.43 -13.37 5.61
N SER A 150 -13.78 -12.28 5.19
CA SER A 150 -12.43 -11.93 5.63
C SER A 150 -12.33 -11.74 7.14
N LEU A 151 -13.31 -11.08 7.74
CA LEU A 151 -13.39 -10.89 9.21
C LEU A 151 -13.66 -12.20 9.93
N SER A 152 -14.56 -13.05 9.43
CA SER A 152 -14.88 -14.35 10.02
C SER A 152 -13.67 -15.29 10.00
N MET A 153 -12.93 -15.36 8.88
CA MET A 153 -11.71 -16.17 8.77
C MET A 153 -10.64 -15.71 9.75
N PHE A 154 -10.51 -14.40 9.95
CA PHE A 154 -9.62 -13.85 10.95
C PHE A 154 -10.00 -14.20 12.38
N LEU A 155 -11.32 -14.16 12.72
CA LEU A 155 -11.85 -14.56 14.01
C LEU A 155 -11.63 -16.05 14.32
N LEU A 156 -11.74 -16.89 13.31
CA LEU A 156 -11.56 -18.33 13.43
C LEU A 156 -10.08 -18.74 13.60
N GLY A 157 -9.16 -17.80 13.54
CA GLY A 157 -7.72 -18.06 13.76
C GLY A 157 -7.10 -19.01 12.74
N ILE A 158 -7.57 -19.00 11.49
CA ILE A 158 -7.07 -19.87 10.42
C ILE A 158 -5.70 -19.33 9.99
N LYS A 159 -4.65 -19.69 10.75
CA LYS A 159 -3.30 -19.13 10.69
C LYS A 159 -2.67 -19.11 9.29
N ASN A 160 -2.90 -20.13 8.47
CA ASN A 160 -2.27 -20.25 7.15
C ASN A 160 -2.95 -19.43 6.04
N PHE A 161 -4.12 -18.85 6.30
CA PHE A 161 -4.91 -18.11 5.32
C PHE A 161 -5.13 -16.63 5.68
N ASP A 162 -4.63 -16.19 6.83
CA ASP A 162 -4.82 -14.82 7.33
C ASP A 162 -4.50 -13.77 6.28
N ILE A 163 -3.34 -13.85 5.66
CA ILE A 163 -2.85 -12.87 4.69
C ILE A 163 -3.68 -12.91 3.41
N CYS A 164 -4.05 -14.10 2.94
CA CYS A 164 -4.79 -14.27 1.70
C CYS A 164 -6.23 -13.76 1.79
N PHE A 165 -6.87 -13.80 2.96
CA PHE A 165 -8.25 -13.35 3.14
C PHE A 165 -8.36 -11.88 3.54
N ARG A 166 -7.42 -11.35 4.33
CA ARG A 166 -7.44 -9.95 4.76
C ARG A 166 -7.27 -8.96 3.59
N GLY A 167 -6.39 -9.28 2.65
CA GLY A 167 -6.16 -8.43 1.48
C GLY A 167 -7.43 -8.10 0.67
N PRO A 168 -8.23 -9.10 0.25
CA PRO A 168 -9.50 -8.86 -0.42
C PRO A 168 -10.48 -8.03 0.42
N GLY A 169 -10.62 -8.32 1.73
CA GLY A 169 -11.48 -7.56 2.63
C GLY A 169 -11.09 -6.09 2.73
N MET A 170 -9.81 -5.81 2.93
CA MET A 170 -9.30 -4.44 3.02
C MET A 170 -9.43 -3.67 1.70
N LEU A 171 -9.23 -4.33 0.56
CA LEU A 171 -9.52 -3.74 -0.76
C LEU A 171 -11.00 -3.39 -0.90
N ALA A 172 -11.90 -4.29 -0.47
CA ALA A 172 -13.34 -4.06 -0.51
C ALA A 172 -13.75 -2.89 0.37
N ILE A 173 -13.25 -2.80 1.62
CA ILE A 173 -13.47 -1.65 2.51
C ILE A 173 -13.02 -0.36 1.82
N GLY A 174 -11.84 -0.34 1.22
CA GLY A 174 -11.32 0.81 0.48
C GLY A 174 -12.23 1.23 -0.68
N MET A 175 -12.72 0.26 -1.47
CA MET A 175 -13.63 0.52 -2.57
C MET A 175 -14.98 1.08 -2.11
N LEU A 176 -15.57 0.52 -1.04
CA LEU A 176 -16.81 1.05 -0.46
C LEU A 176 -16.60 2.45 0.12
N LEU A 177 -15.50 2.65 0.85
CA LEU A 177 -15.13 3.96 1.40
C LEU A 177 -15.00 5.05 0.32
N SER A 178 -14.48 4.70 -0.85
CA SER A 178 -14.31 5.63 -1.96
C SER A 178 -15.64 6.18 -2.53
N GLN A 179 -16.76 5.52 -2.25
CA GLN A 179 -18.10 5.89 -2.66
C GLN A 179 -18.81 6.78 -1.62
N ILE A 180 -18.29 6.84 -0.39
CA ILE A 180 -18.86 7.69 0.65
C ILE A 180 -18.56 9.17 0.31
N PRO A 181 -19.59 10.01 0.28
CA PRO A 181 -19.41 11.44 0.02
C PRO A 181 -18.56 12.07 1.11
N LYS A 182 -17.68 12.99 0.73
CA LYS A 182 -16.86 13.72 1.69
C LYS A 182 -17.72 14.60 2.58
N LEU A 183 -17.37 14.65 3.86
CA LEU A 183 -18.04 15.53 4.81
C LEU A 183 -17.84 17.01 4.39
N LYS A 184 -18.93 17.67 4.06
CA LYS A 184 -18.97 19.10 3.72
C LYS A 184 -20.04 19.78 4.53
N ILE A 185 -19.66 20.83 5.23
CA ILE A 185 -20.59 21.68 5.96
C ILE A 185 -21.18 22.71 5.00
N LYS A 186 -22.48 22.89 5.06
CA LYS A 186 -23.18 23.91 4.28
C LYS A 186 -23.48 25.10 5.17
N LEU A 187 -22.91 26.26 4.87
CA LEU A 187 -23.17 27.55 5.51
C LEU A 187 -23.38 28.60 4.41
N LYS A 188 -24.09 29.69 4.74
CA LYS A 188 -24.27 30.84 3.82
C LYS A 188 -22.93 31.41 3.33
N ASN A 189 -21.90 31.41 4.21
CA ASN A 189 -20.54 31.82 3.84
C ASN A 189 -19.71 30.60 3.45
N GLU A 190 -19.49 30.38 2.15
CA GLU A 190 -18.75 29.25 1.61
C GLU A 190 -17.30 29.14 2.12
N LYS A 191 -16.59 30.28 2.32
CA LYS A 191 -15.23 30.27 2.84
C LYS A 191 -15.20 29.75 4.28
N LYS A 192 -16.16 30.18 5.11
CA LYS A 192 -16.29 29.72 6.50
C LYS A 192 -16.69 28.24 6.55
N ALA A 193 -17.62 27.82 5.69
CA ALA A 193 -18.04 26.43 5.55
C ALA A 193 -16.87 25.51 5.16
N ASN A 194 -16.06 25.92 4.20
CA ASN A 194 -14.91 25.15 3.74
C ASN A 194 -13.82 25.04 4.84
N ARG A 195 -13.49 26.14 5.53
CA ARG A 195 -12.55 26.11 6.66
C ARG A 195 -13.03 25.19 7.78
N LEU A 196 -14.29 25.26 8.14
CA LEU A 196 -14.88 24.40 9.17
C LEU A 196 -14.89 22.94 8.76
N SER A 197 -15.21 22.63 7.48
CA SER A 197 -15.12 21.28 6.94
C SER A 197 -13.69 20.72 7.01
N ILE A 198 -12.68 21.53 6.66
CA ILE A 198 -11.27 21.13 6.76
C ILE A 198 -10.88 20.89 8.23
N ALA A 199 -11.28 21.78 9.15
CA ALA A 199 -10.96 21.63 10.57
C ALA A 199 -11.57 20.36 11.17
N ILE A 200 -12.83 20.05 10.89
CA ILE A 200 -13.48 18.81 11.38
C ILE A 200 -12.80 17.57 10.79
N ASN A 201 -12.48 17.58 9.50
CA ASN A 201 -11.75 16.46 8.89
C ASN A 201 -10.34 16.32 9.49
N ALA A 202 -9.66 17.43 9.81
CA ALA A 202 -8.35 17.40 10.48
C ALA A 202 -8.44 16.81 11.91
N ILE A 203 -9.46 17.20 12.67
CA ILE A 203 -9.71 16.63 14.00
C ILE A 203 -10.00 15.12 13.88
N GLY A 204 -10.89 14.70 12.98
CA GLY A 204 -11.19 13.29 12.74
C GLY A 204 -9.94 12.49 12.33
N PHE A 205 -9.09 13.06 11.48
CA PHE A 205 -7.81 12.47 11.08
C PHE A 205 -6.87 12.28 12.28
N VAL A 206 -6.69 13.32 13.12
CA VAL A 206 -5.82 13.27 14.30
C VAL A 206 -6.34 12.25 15.31
N ILE A 207 -7.65 12.25 15.61
CA ILE A 207 -8.27 11.31 16.55
C ILE A 207 -8.09 9.87 16.05
N SER A 208 -8.42 9.58 14.78
CA SER A 208 -8.29 8.23 14.21
C SER A 208 -6.83 7.76 14.23
N SER A 209 -5.89 8.65 13.94
CA SER A 209 -4.45 8.34 13.94
C SER A 209 -3.94 8.10 15.36
N ALA A 210 -4.29 8.96 16.32
CA ALA A 210 -3.87 8.84 17.71
C ALA A 210 -4.43 7.55 18.36
N LEU A 211 -5.71 7.23 18.12
CA LEU A 211 -6.32 5.99 18.59
C LEU A 211 -5.68 4.75 17.95
N ALA A 212 -5.38 4.78 16.65
CA ALA A 212 -4.69 3.67 16.00
C ALA A 212 -3.31 3.44 16.61
N ILE A 213 -2.51 4.50 16.79
CA ILE A 213 -1.20 4.43 17.43
C ILE A 213 -1.33 3.92 18.86
N TYR A 214 -2.25 4.46 19.66
CA TYR A 214 -2.49 4.03 21.03
C TYR A 214 -2.81 2.53 21.12
N LEU A 215 -3.74 2.04 20.30
CA LEU A 215 -4.11 0.62 20.30
C LEU A 215 -2.97 -0.30 19.86
N ILE A 216 -2.09 0.16 18.96
CA ILE A 216 -0.91 -0.58 18.52
C ILE A 216 0.10 -0.73 19.66
N TYR A 217 0.29 0.31 20.46
CA TYR A 217 1.24 0.28 21.59
C TYR A 217 0.73 -0.44 22.84
N LEU A 218 -0.58 -0.77 22.91
CA LEU A 218 -1.08 -1.56 24.04
C LEU A 218 -0.52 -2.99 24.01
N PRO A 219 0.03 -3.49 25.13
CA PRO A 219 0.77 -4.74 25.17
C PRO A 219 -0.05 -6.00 24.85
N ASP A 220 -1.37 -5.94 25.04
CA ASP A 220 -2.23 -7.10 24.79
C ASP A 220 -2.56 -7.25 23.32
N TYR A 221 -2.21 -8.39 22.76
CA TYR A 221 -2.62 -8.77 21.40
C TYR A 221 -4.03 -9.30 21.38
N ALA A 222 -5.00 -8.41 21.35
CA ALA A 222 -6.41 -8.80 21.25
C ALA A 222 -6.89 -8.65 19.81
N ILE A 223 -7.52 -9.70 19.26
CA ILE A 223 -8.09 -9.74 17.90
C ILE A 223 -9.01 -8.55 17.63
N TRP A 224 -9.83 -8.16 18.61
CA TRP A 224 -10.73 -7.01 18.48
C TRP A 224 -10.02 -5.68 18.22
N LYS A 225 -8.80 -5.49 18.76
CA LYS A 225 -7.98 -4.28 18.52
C LYS A 225 -7.60 -4.17 17.05
N ILE A 226 -7.15 -5.27 16.46
CA ILE A 226 -6.77 -5.32 15.04
C ILE A 226 -7.99 -5.05 14.17
N GLN A 227 -9.13 -5.64 14.49
CA GLN A 227 -10.37 -5.40 13.76
C GLN A 227 -10.80 -3.94 13.85
N LEU A 228 -10.74 -3.33 15.04
CA LEU A 228 -11.05 -1.93 15.24
C LEU A 228 -10.12 -1.03 14.39
N ILE A 229 -8.81 -1.32 14.39
CA ILE A 229 -7.84 -0.57 13.58
C ILE A 229 -8.16 -0.74 12.09
N CYS A 230 -8.31 -1.96 11.61
CA CYS A 230 -8.47 -2.25 10.18
C CYS A 230 -9.83 -1.80 9.64
N CYS A 231 -10.92 -2.00 10.39
CA CYS A 231 -12.27 -1.76 9.90
C CYS A 231 -12.80 -0.34 10.18
N ILE A 232 -12.23 0.37 11.17
CA ILE A 232 -12.73 1.68 11.59
C ILE A 232 -11.64 2.74 11.50
N LEU A 233 -10.49 2.53 12.16
CA LEU A 233 -9.50 3.61 12.30
C LEU A 233 -8.73 3.87 11.00
N PHE A 234 -8.27 2.83 10.29
CA PHE A 234 -7.62 3.01 9.00
C PHE A 234 -8.57 3.57 7.92
N PRO A 235 -9.81 3.08 7.76
CA PRO A 235 -10.81 3.74 6.94
C PRO A 235 -11.06 5.20 7.34
N GLY A 236 -11.15 5.48 8.63
CA GLY A 236 -11.28 6.85 9.15
C GLY A 236 -10.10 7.74 8.75
N ILE A 237 -8.86 7.26 8.94
CA ILE A 237 -7.64 7.96 8.51
C ILE A 237 -7.70 8.27 7.01
N VAL A 238 -8.02 7.29 6.16
CA VAL A 238 -8.09 7.49 4.70
C VAL A 238 -9.21 8.46 4.32
N TYR A 239 -10.39 8.32 4.92
CA TYR A 239 -11.54 9.18 4.66
C TYR A 239 -11.24 10.64 4.99
N PHE A 240 -10.79 10.89 6.21
CA PHE A 240 -10.49 12.25 6.67
C PHE A 240 -9.28 12.85 5.95
N ALA A 241 -8.18 12.09 5.78
CA ALA A 241 -7.01 12.55 5.06
C ALA A 241 -7.34 13.00 3.63
N THR A 242 -8.14 12.23 2.91
CA THR A 242 -8.51 12.56 1.52
C THR A 242 -9.40 13.79 1.40
N SER A 243 -10.00 14.23 2.50
CA SER A 243 -10.83 15.45 2.59
C SER A 243 -10.02 16.71 2.89
N ILE A 244 -8.77 16.56 3.34
CA ILE A 244 -7.84 17.65 3.63
C ILE A 244 -6.93 17.89 2.41
N PRO A 245 -6.86 19.11 1.85
CA PRO A 245 -6.10 19.39 0.63
C PRO A 245 -4.60 19.59 0.88
N VAL A 246 -3.94 18.66 1.58
CA VAL A 246 -2.50 18.70 1.79
C VAL A 246 -1.77 18.24 0.54
N ARG A 247 -0.84 19.06 0.06
CA ARG A 247 -0.01 18.80 -1.13
C ARG A 247 1.38 19.37 -0.93
N GLY A 248 2.36 18.81 -1.62
CA GLY A 248 3.70 19.34 -1.62
C GLY A 248 4.71 18.34 -2.18
N ARG A 249 5.81 18.84 -2.73
CA ARG A 249 6.88 18.03 -3.29
C ARG A 249 7.49 17.07 -2.26
N PHE A 250 7.52 17.49 -1.00
CA PHE A 250 8.00 16.67 0.11
C PHE A 250 7.14 15.42 0.30
N PHE A 251 5.82 15.57 0.35
CA PHE A 251 4.91 14.43 0.49
C PHE A 251 4.94 13.49 -0.73
N ASP A 252 5.04 14.08 -1.94
CA ASP A 252 5.20 13.28 -3.16
C ASP A 252 6.48 12.46 -3.13
N PHE A 253 7.57 13.02 -2.60
CA PHE A 253 8.83 12.34 -2.37
C PHE A 253 8.67 11.19 -1.36
N LEU A 254 8.07 11.43 -0.21
CA LEU A 254 7.83 10.39 0.83
C LEU A 254 7.05 9.21 0.26
N GLY A 255 5.96 9.48 -0.43
CA GLY A 255 5.14 8.43 -1.04
C GLY A 255 5.83 7.67 -2.18
N GLU A 256 6.72 8.31 -2.91
CA GLU A 256 7.57 7.62 -3.90
C GLU A 256 8.63 6.79 -3.21
N PHE A 257 9.28 7.33 -2.17
CA PHE A 257 10.35 6.66 -1.44
C PHE A 257 9.86 5.45 -0.65
N SER A 258 8.61 5.45 -0.19
CA SER A 258 8.00 4.33 0.56
C SER A 258 8.12 2.98 -0.17
N VAL A 259 8.01 2.99 -1.51
CA VAL A 259 8.13 1.77 -2.32
C VAL A 259 9.56 1.24 -2.29
N PHE A 260 10.56 2.12 -2.25
CA PHE A 260 11.97 1.70 -2.24
C PHE A 260 12.39 1.15 -0.89
N ILE A 261 11.83 1.68 0.21
CA ILE A 261 11.99 1.07 1.54
C ILE A 261 11.45 -0.37 1.51
N TYR A 262 10.25 -0.56 0.96
CA TYR A 262 9.63 -1.88 0.84
C TYR A 262 10.45 -2.83 -0.04
N LEU A 263 11.00 -2.36 -1.15
CA LEU A 263 11.83 -3.19 -2.04
C LEU A 263 13.22 -3.47 -1.44
N ALA A 264 13.80 -2.53 -0.70
CA ALA A 264 15.12 -2.68 -0.11
C ALA A 264 15.15 -3.69 1.04
N GLN A 265 14.08 -3.82 1.82
CA GLN A 265 14.03 -4.74 2.94
C GLN A 265 14.35 -6.20 2.56
N CYS A 266 14.04 -6.60 1.35
CA CYS A 266 14.13 -7.99 0.91
C CYS A 266 15.54 -8.49 0.63
N PRO A 267 16.38 -7.78 -0.14
CA PRO A 267 17.78 -8.15 -0.33
C PRO A 267 18.55 -8.19 0.98
N ILE A 268 18.23 -7.29 1.91
CA ILE A 268 19.00 -7.10 3.13
C ILE A 268 18.67 -8.13 4.19
N LEU A 269 17.38 -8.44 4.36
CA LEU A 269 16.95 -9.39 5.38
C LEU A 269 17.53 -10.78 5.17
N LEU A 270 17.66 -11.21 3.91
CA LEU A 270 18.23 -12.51 3.56
C LEU A 270 19.75 -12.58 3.85
N HIS A 271 20.47 -11.48 3.65
CA HIS A 271 21.93 -11.48 3.71
C HIS A 271 22.45 -11.14 5.09
N TYR A 272 21.82 -10.17 5.70
CA TYR A 272 22.31 -9.64 6.95
C TYR A 272 22.06 -10.58 8.11
N TYR A 273 20.90 -11.21 8.15
CA TYR A 273 20.57 -12.22 9.15
C TYR A 273 21.54 -13.41 9.13
N ALA A 274 22.00 -13.79 7.93
CA ALA A 274 22.99 -14.85 7.78
C ALA A 274 24.38 -14.48 8.33
N PHE A 275 24.76 -13.20 8.27
CA PHE A 275 26.15 -12.79 8.51
C PHE A 275 26.41 -12.06 9.82
N THR A 276 25.54 -11.21 10.31
CA THR A 276 25.94 -10.25 11.36
C THR A 276 25.12 -10.25 12.63
N LYS A 277 23.86 -10.65 12.61
CA LYS A 277 22.92 -10.58 13.76
C LYS A 277 22.83 -9.18 14.42
N ASP A 278 23.32 -8.11 13.76
CA ASP A 278 23.34 -6.74 14.28
C ASP A 278 22.23 -5.88 13.66
N THR A 279 21.20 -5.57 14.45
CA THR A 279 20.02 -4.79 14.04
C THR A 279 20.32 -3.38 13.58
N LYS A 280 21.36 -2.73 14.13
CA LYS A 280 21.69 -1.35 13.75
C LYS A 280 22.29 -1.30 12.35
N ALA A 281 23.24 -2.20 12.08
CA ALA A 281 23.84 -2.27 10.78
C ALA A 281 22.84 -2.72 9.70
N GLU A 282 21.87 -3.58 10.04
CA GLU A 282 20.76 -3.95 9.17
C GLU A 282 19.94 -2.73 8.78
N PHE A 283 19.54 -1.90 9.73
CA PHE A 283 18.79 -0.69 9.46
C PHE A 283 19.55 0.30 8.56
N TYR A 284 20.85 0.52 8.82
CA TYR A 284 21.68 1.37 7.98
C TYR A 284 21.79 0.83 6.54
N THR A 285 21.99 -0.47 6.39
CA THR A 285 22.09 -1.13 5.09
C THR A 285 20.77 -0.99 4.32
N LEU A 286 19.62 -1.18 5.00
CA LEU A 286 18.31 -0.95 4.44
C LEU A 286 18.16 0.50 3.91
N CYS A 287 18.54 1.47 4.71
CA CYS A 287 18.47 2.88 4.30
C CYS A 287 19.35 3.15 3.05
N VAL A 288 20.58 2.63 3.02
CA VAL A 288 21.49 2.76 1.89
C VAL A 288 20.89 2.12 0.64
N CYS A 289 20.41 0.87 0.73
CA CYS A 289 19.79 0.19 -0.42
C CYS A 289 18.53 0.91 -0.93
N ALA A 290 17.68 1.41 -0.04
CA ALA A 290 16.51 2.19 -0.43
C ALA A 290 16.90 3.47 -1.21
N VAL A 291 17.94 4.19 -0.74
CA VAL A 291 18.47 5.38 -1.41
C VAL A 291 19.06 5.02 -2.77
N VAL A 292 19.84 3.95 -2.86
CA VAL A 292 20.44 3.48 -4.12
C VAL A 292 19.36 3.10 -5.13
N LEU A 293 18.38 2.29 -4.75
CA LEU A 293 17.27 1.90 -5.62
C LEU A 293 16.46 3.13 -6.09
N PHE A 294 16.22 4.07 -5.20
CA PHE A 294 15.57 5.33 -5.54
C PHE A 294 16.39 6.15 -6.54
N GLY A 295 17.69 6.28 -6.31
CA GLY A 295 18.63 6.97 -7.23
C GLY A 295 18.64 6.35 -8.63
N ILE A 296 18.72 5.02 -8.71
CA ILE A 296 18.65 4.28 -9.98
C ILE A 296 17.32 4.57 -10.69
N ASN A 297 16.20 4.53 -9.97
CA ASN A 297 14.89 4.83 -10.56
C ASN A 297 14.80 6.26 -11.10
N ARG A 298 15.36 7.23 -10.38
CA ARG A 298 15.43 8.63 -10.82
C ARG A 298 16.27 8.77 -12.09
N LEU A 299 17.42 8.13 -12.15
CA LEU A 299 18.29 8.13 -13.33
C LEU A 299 17.60 7.52 -14.55
N VAL A 300 16.98 6.34 -14.40
CA VAL A 300 16.24 5.68 -15.48
C VAL A 300 15.10 6.56 -16.00
N ASN A 301 14.34 7.18 -15.09
CA ASN A 301 13.25 8.08 -15.47
C ASN A 301 13.76 9.36 -16.16
N TYR A 302 14.91 9.89 -15.75
CA TYR A 302 15.56 11.00 -16.41
C TYR A 302 15.99 10.64 -17.85
N ILE A 303 16.65 9.50 -18.04
CA ILE A 303 17.07 8.99 -19.35
C ILE A 303 15.87 8.80 -20.28
N LYS A 304 14.77 8.18 -19.76
CA LYS A 304 13.52 8.01 -20.54
C LYS A 304 12.93 9.35 -20.99
N LYS A 305 12.91 10.35 -20.12
CA LYS A 305 12.41 11.70 -20.45
C LYS A 305 13.27 12.36 -21.50
N ARG A 306 14.60 12.30 -21.37
CA ARG A 306 15.56 12.87 -22.33
C ARG A 306 15.40 12.23 -23.71
N LYS A 307 15.32 10.89 -23.79
CA LYS A 307 15.09 10.17 -25.06
C LYS A 307 13.76 10.58 -25.72
N LYS A 308 12.70 10.80 -24.92
CA LYS A 308 11.41 11.26 -25.45
C LYS A 308 11.49 12.70 -25.99
N ALA A 309 12.19 13.58 -25.30
CA ALA A 309 12.42 14.96 -25.75
C ALA A 309 13.20 15.02 -27.07
N LEU A 310 14.30 14.25 -27.18
CA LEU A 310 15.10 14.15 -28.40
C LEU A 310 14.28 13.62 -29.59
N LYS A 311 13.43 12.60 -29.38
CA LYS A 311 12.55 12.10 -30.44
C LYS A 311 11.50 13.14 -30.89
N ALA A 312 11.01 13.96 -29.96
CA ALA A 312 10.04 15.03 -30.29
C ALA A 312 10.69 16.22 -31.01
N GLN A 313 12.01 16.41 -30.88
CA GLN A 313 12.75 17.43 -31.64
C GLN A 313 13.17 16.94 -33.03
N ALA A 314 13.26 15.62 -33.24
CA ALA A 314 13.63 15.00 -34.50
C ALA A 314 12.42 14.70 -35.43
N ALA A 315 11.19 14.85 -34.92
CA ALA A 315 9.94 14.71 -35.67
C ALA A 315 9.35 16.06 -36.02
#